data_91e3a25bd2bcfbce7b9776135212cd4b
#
_entry.id   91e3a25bd2bcfbce7b9776135212cd4b
#
_cell.length_a   1.000
_cell.length_b   1.000
_cell.length_c   1.000
_cell.angle_alpha   90.00
_cell.angle_beta   90.00
_cell.angle_gamma   90.00
#
_symmetry.space_group_name_H-M   'P 1'
#
loop_
_entity.id
_entity.type
_entity.pdbx_description
1 polymer ?
#
loop_
_entity_poly.entity_id
_entity_poly.type
_entity_poly.pdbx_seq_one_letter_code
_entity_poly.pdbx_strand_id
1 'polypeptide(L)'
;MNSNGNTPLLEMKGVEKRFGGVRAIDHFDLKVMPRDICGLIGPNGAGKTTIFNTITGIYQADAGQIFFDGKDITKIKPHQAAEIGIARTFQNIRLFGNLSVKMNVIIACNMRSSYSMAEALLRLPRYRSITKNIEERAMGYLESVGLTDKADDIAGSLPYGHQRKLEIARAMATEPKLLLLDEPAAGMNEEESLDLVNFVKKLHQDNPITILMIEHHMDVVSRLCEQCTVLDFGKTLAQGTVEEVKKNEAVVAAYLGGEL
;
A
#
# COMPACT_ATOMS: atom_id res chain seq x y z
N MET A 1 -18.11 -14.29 -15.08
CA MET A 1 -18.28 -15.35 -14.08
C MET A 1 -18.26 -14.66 -12.73
N ASN A 2 -19.40 -14.63 -12.04
CA ASN A 2 -19.60 -13.94 -10.77
C ASN A 2 -18.79 -14.67 -9.69
N SER A 3 -17.67 -14.10 -9.26
CA SER A 3 -17.03 -14.53 -8.02
C SER A 3 -17.89 -14.05 -6.86
N ASN A 4 -18.49 -15.00 -6.16
CA ASN A 4 -19.25 -14.81 -4.93
C ASN A 4 -18.47 -13.89 -3.97
N GLY A 5 -19.15 -12.93 -3.35
CA GLY A 5 -18.60 -11.94 -2.43
C GLY A 5 -18.00 -12.49 -1.10
N ASN A 6 -17.47 -13.70 -1.12
CA ASN A 6 -16.95 -14.40 0.04
C ASN A 6 -15.48 -14.86 -0.11
N THR A 7 -14.80 -14.48 -1.21
CA THR A 7 -13.39 -14.87 -1.42
C THR A 7 -12.49 -13.68 -1.09
N PRO A 8 -11.55 -13.81 -0.15
CA PRO A 8 -10.62 -12.74 0.19
C PRO A 8 -9.71 -12.39 -1.02
N LEU A 9 -9.41 -11.11 -1.18
CA LEU A 9 -8.43 -10.65 -2.18
C LEU A 9 -7.03 -11.03 -1.76
N LEU A 10 -6.70 -10.87 -0.47
CA LEU A 10 -5.44 -11.33 0.13
C LEU A 10 -5.76 -12.28 1.27
N GLU A 11 -5.13 -13.45 1.29
CA GLU A 11 -5.23 -14.42 2.39
C GLU A 11 -3.84 -14.94 2.75
N MET A 12 -3.50 -14.86 4.03
CA MET A 12 -2.28 -15.45 4.60
C MET A 12 -2.70 -16.54 5.58
N LYS A 13 -2.08 -17.73 5.48
CA LYS A 13 -2.40 -18.92 6.28
C LYS A 13 -1.16 -19.46 6.95
N GLY A 14 -1.09 -19.36 8.28
CA GLY A 14 -0.02 -19.90 9.11
C GLY A 14 1.36 -19.42 8.68
N VAL A 15 1.47 -18.17 8.23
CA VAL A 15 2.72 -17.63 7.68
C VAL A 15 3.75 -17.45 8.78
N GLU A 16 4.97 -17.95 8.53
CA GLU A 16 6.13 -17.77 9.40
C GLU A 16 7.28 -17.09 8.67
N LYS A 17 8.02 -16.25 9.42
CA LYS A 17 9.29 -15.68 8.96
C LYS A 17 10.28 -15.55 10.10
N ARG A 18 11.50 -16.03 9.86
CA ARG A 18 12.61 -15.99 10.82
C ARG A 18 13.81 -15.24 10.24
N PHE A 19 14.51 -14.54 11.10
CA PHE A 19 15.80 -13.94 10.80
C PHE A 19 16.81 -14.39 11.85
N GLY A 20 17.70 -15.33 11.47
CA GLY A 20 18.56 -16.00 12.43
C GLY A 20 17.75 -16.69 13.52
N GLY A 21 17.96 -16.31 14.78
CA GLY A 21 17.24 -16.86 15.95
C GLY A 21 15.90 -16.16 16.24
N VAL A 22 15.59 -15.06 15.56
CA VAL A 22 14.39 -14.26 15.85
C VAL A 22 13.25 -14.67 14.92
N ARG A 23 12.08 -15.01 15.51
CA ARG A 23 10.85 -15.28 14.77
C ARG A 23 10.08 -13.97 14.62
N ALA A 24 10.19 -13.34 13.46
CA ALA A 24 9.57 -12.05 13.17
C ALA A 24 8.08 -12.16 12.79
N ILE A 25 7.66 -13.31 12.27
CA ILE A 25 6.25 -13.69 12.02
C ILE A 25 6.09 -15.12 12.51
N ASP A 26 5.06 -15.39 13.32
CA ASP A 26 4.81 -16.67 13.96
C ASP A 26 3.35 -17.10 13.78
N HIS A 27 3.09 -18.03 12.85
CA HIS A 27 1.77 -18.58 12.52
C HIS A 27 0.70 -17.49 12.26
N PHE A 28 1.05 -16.52 11.43
CA PHE A 28 0.20 -15.35 11.15
C PHE A 28 -0.86 -15.68 10.11
N ASP A 29 -2.11 -15.35 10.45
CA ASP A 29 -3.27 -15.44 9.58
C ASP A 29 -3.85 -14.06 9.33
N LEU A 30 -4.21 -13.77 8.05
CA LEU A 30 -4.85 -12.53 7.65
C LEU A 30 -5.81 -12.79 6.49
N LYS A 31 -6.97 -12.13 6.52
CA LYS A 31 -7.90 -12.05 5.38
C LYS A 31 -8.26 -10.61 5.12
N VAL A 32 -8.10 -10.19 3.87
CA VAL A 32 -8.52 -8.86 3.40
C VAL A 32 -9.51 -9.06 2.26
N MET A 33 -10.72 -8.57 2.43
CA MET A 33 -11.76 -8.71 1.42
C MET A 33 -11.60 -7.65 0.32
N PRO A 34 -12.14 -7.90 -0.88
CA PRO A 34 -12.15 -6.89 -1.93
C PRO A 34 -12.84 -5.61 -1.45
N ARG A 35 -12.21 -4.46 -1.70
CA ARG A 35 -12.69 -3.12 -1.33
C ARG A 35 -12.72 -2.81 0.17
N ASP A 36 -12.07 -3.60 1.00
CA ASP A 36 -11.88 -3.23 2.40
C ASP A 36 -10.76 -2.19 2.56
N ILE A 37 -10.85 -1.40 3.63
CA ILE A 37 -9.70 -0.69 4.22
C ILE A 37 -9.42 -1.36 5.55
N CYS A 38 -8.33 -2.12 5.61
CA CYS A 38 -7.90 -2.86 6.80
C CYS A 38 -6.64 -2.24 7.41
N GLY A 39 -6.60 -2.20 8.76
CA GLY A 39 -5.42 -1.81 9.53
C GLY A 39 -4.60 -3.02 9.99
N LEU A 40 -3.28 -2.93 9.89
CA LEU A 40 -2.32 -3.81 10.55
C LEU A 40 -1.55 -2.96 11.56
N ILE A 41 -1.87 -3.12 12.83
CA ILE A 41 -1.36 -2.27 13.91
C ILE A 41 -0.54 -3.08 14.93
N GLY A 42 0.15 -2.39 15.82
CA GLY A 42 0.95 -3.02 16.87
C GLY A 42 2.19 -2.21 17.21
N PRO A 43 2.90 -2.55 18.28
CA PRO A 43 4.11 -1.88 18.71
C PRO A 43 5.23 -1.89 17.66
N ASN A 44 6.26 -1.07 17.88
CA ASN A 44 7.46 -1.12 17.06
C ASN A 44 8.16 -2.47 17.25
N GLY A 45 8.63 -3.07 16.15
CA GLY A 45 9.23 -4.40 16.17
C GLY A 45 8.22 -5.56 16.19
N ALA A 46 6.91 -5.32 16.21
CA ALA A 46 5.90 -6.39 16.21
C ALA A 46 5.89 -7.27 14.94
N GLY A 47 6.56 -6.87 13.85
CA GLY A 47 6.64 -7.64 12.60
C GLY A 47 5.82 -7.09 11.43
N LYS A 48 5.12 -5.96 11.59
CA LYS A 48 4.24 -5.36 10.57
C LYS A 48 4.92 -5.18 9.21
N THR A 49 6.07 -4.51 9.18
CA THR A 49 6.85 -4.29 7.94
C THR A 49 7.35 -5.60 7.36
N THR A 50 7.63 -6.61 8.19
CA THR A 50 8.01 -7.95 7.72
C THR A 50 6.85 -8.61 6.98
N ILE A 51 5.60 -8.46 7.45
CA ILE A 51 4.40 -8.93 6.75
C ILE A 51 4.28 -8.25 5.38
N PHE A 52 4.41 -6.92 5.30
CA PHE A 52 4.38 -6.21 4.01
C PHE A 52 5.49 -6.67 3.06
N ASN A 53 6.70 -6.86 3.59
CA ASN A 53 7.82 -7.38 2.80
C ASN A 53 7.56 -8.81 2.30
N THR A 54 6.82 -9.61 3.06
CA THR A 54 6.48 -10.98 2.66
C THR A 54 5.36 -11.00 1.61
N ILE A 55 4.32 -10.15 1.74
CA ILE A 55 3.27 -9.98 0.73
C ILE A 55 3.85 -9.49 -0.60
N THR A 56 4.82 -8.57 -0.55
CA THR A 56 5.44 -8.00 -1.76
C THR A 56 6.60 -8.83 -2.32
N GLY A 57 6.91 -9.99 -1.71
CA GLY A 57 7.97 -10.89 -2.18
C GLY A 57 9.41 -10.39 -1.95
N ILE A 58 9.60 -9.31 -1.17
CA ILE A 58 10.94 -8.87 -0.71
C ILE A 58 11.54 -9.91 0.22
N TYR A 59 10.70 -10.49 1.10
CA TYR A 59 11.06 -11.66 1.90
C TYR A 59 10.22 -12.85 1.48
N GLN A 60 10.82 -14.03 1.45
CA GLN A 60 10.09 -15.28 1.26
C GLN A 60 9.62 -15.79 2.63
N ALA A 61 8.38 -16.29 2.70
CA ALA A 61 7.90 -16.99 3.89
C ALA A 61 8.70 -18.28 4.10
N ASP A 62 9.00 -18.61 5.36
CA ASP A 62 9.70 -19.84 5.72
C ASP A 62 8.70 -21.01 5.89
N ALA A 63 7.44 -20.70 6.25
CA ALA A 63 6.31 -21.63 6.31
C ALA A 63 4.99 -20.91 6.05
N GLY A 64 3.90 -21.68 5.85
CA GLY A 64 2.58 -21.16 5.54
C GLY A 64 2.38 -20.85 4.06
N GLN A 65 1.26 -20.19 3.75
CA GLN A 65 0.87 -19.89 2.37
C GLN A 65 0.28 -18.48 2.28
N ILE A 66 0.48 -17.84 1.13
CA ILE A 66 -0.07 -16.52 0.82
C ILE A 66 -0.81 -16.61 -0.50
N PHE A 67 -2.07 -16.21 -0.50
CA PHE A 67 -2.91 -16.19 -1.70
C PHE A 67 -3.32 -14.75 -2.03
N PHE A 68 -3.29 -14.42 -3.31
CA PHE A 68 -3.78 -13.16 -3.84
C PHE A 68 -4.71 -13.43 -5.02
N ASP A 69 -5.96 -12.94 -4.93
CA ASP A 69 -7.00 -13.18 -5.93
C ASP A 69 -7.13 -14.69 -6.25
N GLY A 70 -7.08 -15.54 -5.19
CA GLY A 70 -7.15 -17.00 -5.26
C GLY A 70 -5.90 -17.71 -5.79
N LYS A 71 -4.83 -16.99 -6.16
CA LYS A 71 -3.58 -17.56 -6.64
C LYS A 71 -2.53 -17.59 -5.53
N ASP A 72 -1.80 -18.70 -5.43
CA ASP A 72 -0.67 -18.83 -4.50
C ASP A 72 0.48 -17.90 -4.95
N ILE A 73 0.86 -16.98 -4.06
CA ILE A 73 1.94 -16.02 -4.25
C ILE A 73 3.07 -16.17 -3.22
N THR A 74 3.10 -17.28 -2.48
CA THR A 74 4.03 -17.51 -1.36
C THR A 74 5.50 -17.30 -1.75
N LYS A 75 5.86 -17.58 -3.00
CA LYS A 75 7.22 -17.42 -3.55
C LYS A 75 7.33 -16.35 -4.63
N ILE A 76 6.43 -15.38 -4.61
CA ILE A 76 6.42 -14.31 -5.61
C ILE A 76 7.68 -13.42 -5.49
N LYS A 77 8.09 -12.85 -6.62
CA LYS A 77 9.16 -11.83 -6.66
C LYS A 77 8.54 -10.43 -6.69
N PRO A 78 9.26 -9.36 -6.25
CA PRO A 78 8.68 -8.02 -6.16
C PRO A 78 8.10 -7.47 -7.47
N HIS A 79 8.75 -7.69 -8.61
CA HIS A 79 8.20 -7.24 -9.90
C HIS A 79 6.91 -7.97 -10.27
N GLN A 80 6.82 -9.27 -9.97
CA GLN A 80 5.61 -10.07 -10.21
C GLN A 80 4.45 -9.62 -9.30
N ALA A 81 4.74 -9.21 -8.04
CA ALA A 81 3.73 -8.64 -7.16
C ALA A 81 3.11 -7.38 -7.76
N ALA A 82 3.94 -6.49 -8.35
CA ALA A 82 3.45 -5.31 -9.05
C ALA A 82 2.63 -5.67 -10.31
N GLU A 83 3.05 -6.67 -11.09
CA GLU A 83 2.35 -7.13 -12.31
C GLU A 83 0.96 -7.67 -12.00
N ILE A 84 0.78 -8.39 -10.89
CA ILE A 84 -0.54 -8.94 -10.49
C ILE A 84 -1.45 -7.92 -9.81
N GLY A 85 -0.95 -6.69 -9.55
CA GLY A 85 -1.72 -5.58 -9.03
C GLY A 85 -1.57 -5.35 -7.52
N ILE A 86 -0.40 -5.62 -6.95
CA ILE A 86 -0.04 -5.20 -5.59
C ILE A 86 0.89 -4.00 -5.69
N ALA A 87 0.47 -2.84 -5.20
CA ALA A 87 1.31 -1.65 -5.08
C ALA A 87 1.59 -1.34 -3.60
N ARG A 88 2.72 -0.69 -3.32
CA ARG A 88 3.12 -0.30 -1.97
C ARG A 88 3.73 1.09 -1.96
N THR A 89 3.37 1.88 -0.96
CA THR A 89 4.16 3.03 -0.51
C THR A 89 5.18 2.57 0.54
N PHE A 90 6.16 3.40 0.85
CA PHE A 90 7.17 3.08 1.84
C PHE A 90 7.13 4.11 2.97
N GLN A 91 7.55 3.72 4.18
CA GLN A 91 7.66 4.62 5.33
C GLN A 91 8.48 5.87 4.97
N ASN A 92 9.66 5.69 4.39
CA ASN A 92 10.42 6.77 3.77
C ASN A 92 9.98 6.97 2.33
N ILE A 93 9.54 8.16 1.99
CA ILE A 93 9.07 8.51 0.64
C ILE A 93 10.13 8.15 -0.42
N ARG A 94 9.71 7.38 -1.42
CA ARG A 94 10.59 6.92 -2.52
C ARG A 94 10.14 7.51 -3.86
N LEU A 95 10.34 8.80 -4.03
CA LEU A 95 10.13 9.49 -5.30
C LEU A 95 11.43 9.57 -6.13
N PHE A 96 11.28 9.73 -7.43
CA PHE A 96 12.38 10.19 -8.27
C PHE A 96 12.55 11.70 -8.05
N GLY A 97 13.27 12.07 -6.97
CA GLY A 97 13.31 13.44 -6.45
C GLY A 97 13.82 14.49 -7.45
N ASN A 98 14.66 14.10 -8.40
CA ASN A 98 15.20 14.97 -9.43
C ASN A 98 14.33 15.05 -10.69
N LEU A 99 13.23 14.29 -10.76
CA LEU A 99 12.28 14.35 -11.86
C LEU A 99 11.08 15.22 -11.47
N SER A 100 10.34 15.67 -12.49
CA SER A 100 9.11 16.42 -12.25
C SER A 100 8.03 15.54 -11.61
N VAL A 101 7.07 16.18 -10.97
CA VAL A 101 5.88 15.57 -10.40
C VAL A 101 5.16 14.70 -11.43
N LYS A 102 4.92 15.26 -12.61
CA LYS A 102 4.31 14.57 -13.76
C LYS A 102 5.12 13.35 -14.21
N MET A 103 6.45 13.49 -14.29
CA MET A 103 7.30 12.38 -14.75
C MET A 103 7.30 11.21 -13.78
N ASN A 104 7.20 11.45 -12.46
CA ASN A 104 7.05 10.38 -11.46
C ASN A 104 5.81 9.52 -11.74
N VAL A 105 4.69 10.11 -12.13
CA VAL A 105 3.45 9.39 -12.43
C VAL A 105 3.49 8.75 -13.81
N ILE A 106 4.04 9.42 -14.83
CA ILE A 106 4.23 8.89 -16.20
C ILE A 106 5.01 7.57 -16.18
N ILE A 107 6.10 7.50 -15.41
CA ILE A 107 6.89 6.27 -15.27
C ILE A 107 6.04 5.11 -14.75
N ALA A 108 5.17 5.35 -13.77
CA ALA A 108 4.28 4.33 -13.24
C ALA A 108 3.18 3.92 -14.25
N CYS A 109 2.55 4.88 -14.92
CA CYS A 109 1.58 4.60 -16.00
C CYS A 109 2.19 3.76 -17.13
N ASN A 110 3.48 3.93 -17.40
CA ASN A 110 4.17 3.21 -18.48
C ASN A 110 4.36 1.71 -18.19
N MET A 111 4.30 1.28 -16.91
CA MET A 111 4.47 -0.14 -16.53
C MET A 111 3.53 -1.10 -17.27
N ARG A 112 2.32 -0.64 -17.60
CA ARG A 112 1.30 -1.45 -18.30
C ARG A 112 1.23 -1.17 -19.79
N SER A 113 2.13 -0.36 -20.33
CA SER A 113 2.13 0.01 -21.75
C SER A 113 2.98 -0.98 -22.54
N SER A 114 2.46 -1.40 -23.69
CA SER A 114 3.18 -2.30 -24.60
C SER A 114 3.42 -1.61 -25.94
N TYR A 115 4.64 -1.15 -26.16
CA TYR A 115 5.15 -0.75 -27.46
C TYR A 115 6.55 -1.32 -27.65
N SER A 116 6.91 -1.57 -28.91
CA SER A 116 8.22 -2.11 -29.23
C SER A 116 9.30 -1.00 -29.24
N MET A 117 10.55 -1.39 -29.05
CA MET A 117 11.69 -0.49 -29.16
C MET A 117 11.73 0.22 -30.56
N ALA A 118 11.37 -0.51 -31.62
CA ALA A 118 11.30 0.04 -32.97
C ALA A 118 10.20 1.11 -33.10
N GLU A 119 9.02 0.88 -32.53
CA GLU A 119 7.92 1.87 -32.53
C GLU A 119 8.33 3.15 -31.80
N ALA A 120 9.04 3.02 -30.68
CA ALA A 120 9.55 4.15 -29.92
C ALA A 120 10.65 4.93 -30.70
N LEU A 121 11.62 4.21 -31.28
CA LEU A 121 12.73 4.80 -32.02
C LEU A 121 12.25 5.57 -33.27
N LEU A 122 11.32 4.97 -34.02
CA LEU A 122 10.76 5.56 -35.23
C LEU A 122 9.59 6.52 -34.95
N ARG A 123 9.20 6.71 -33.71
CA ARG A 123 8.08 7.55 -33.26
C ARG A 123 6.81 7.30 -34.08
N LEU A 124 6.49 6.01 -34.28
CA LEU A 124 5.33 5.58 -35.05
C LEU A 124 4.02 6.15 -34.49
N PRO A 125 2.95 6.26 -35.28
CA PRO A 125 1.65 6.80 -34.79
C PRO A 125 1.11 6.09 -33.54
N ARG A 126 1.28 4.77 -33.47
CA ARG A 126 0.88 3.97 -32.30
C ARG A 126 1.64 4.39 -31.04
N TYR A 127 2.96 4.56 -31.10
CA TYR A 127 3.77 5.05 -29.98
C TYR A 127 3.30 6.44 -29.52
N ARG A 128 3.06 7.36 -30.45
CA ARG A 128 2.57 8.72 -30.11
C ARG A 128 1.21 8.69 -29.42
N SER A 129 0.28 7.85 -29.91
CA SER A 129 -1.03 7.67 -29.28
C SER A 129 -0.94 7.12 -27.87
N ILE A 130 -0.10 6.08 -27.66
CA ILE A 130 0.12 5.48 -26.35
C ILE A 130 0.75 6.50 -25.39
N THR A 131 1.78 7.24 -25.82
CA THR A 131 2.45 8.25 -25.00
C THR A 131 1.49 9.37 -24.58
N LYS A 132 0.65 9.85 -25.52
CA LYS A 132 -0.38 10.85 -25.22
C LYS A 132 -1.38 10.33 -24.18
N ASN A 133 -1.86 9.11 -24.34
CA ASN A 133 -2.77 8.48 -23.35
C ASN A 133 -2.11 8.34 -21.97
N ILE A 134 -0.82 7.98 -21.90
CA ILE A 134 -0.06 7.92 -20.65
C ILE A 134 -0.02 9.29 -19.97
N GLU A 135 0.24 10.35 -20.74
CA GLU A 135 0.28 11.72 -20.19
C GLU A 135 -1.10 12.16 -19.68
N GLU A 136 -2.17 11.91 -20.44
CA GLU A 136 -3.54 12.21 -20.01
C GLU A 136 -3.92 11.47 -18.73
N ARG A 137 -3.59 10.18 -18.64
CA ARG A 137 -3.81 9.38 -17.43
C ARG A 137 -2.98 9.90 -16.24
N ALA A 138 -1.71 10.24 -16.46
CA ALA A 138 -0.85 10.80 -15.43
C ALA A 138 -1.41 12.11 -14.89
N MET A 139 -1.91 12.99 -15.75
CA MET A 139 -2.56 14.23 -15.33
C MET A 139 -3.85 13.96 -14.53
N GLY A 140 -4.66 12.96 -14.91
CA GLY A 140 -5.84 12.54 -14.13
C GLY A 140 -5.48 12.06 -12.71
N TYR A 141 -4.38 11.30 -12.55
CA TYR A 141 -3.90 10.95 -11.22
C TYR A 141 -3.40 12.17 -10.43
N LEU A 142 -2.72 13.13 -11.06
CA LEU A 142 -2.31 14.37 -10.41
C LEU A 142 -3.51 15.24 -10.00
N GLU A 143 -4.54 15.28 -10.81
CA GLU A 143 -5.80 15.97 -10.48
C GLU A 143 -6.46 15.36 -9.25
N SER A 144 -6.52 14.02 -9.17
CA SER A 144 -7.10 13.31 -8.03
C SER A 144 -6.40 13.60 -6.69
N VAL A 145 -5.13 13.99 -6.72
CA VAL A 145 -4.32 14.34 -5.53
C VAL A 145 -4.11 15.85 -5.35
N GLY A 146 -4.69 16.68 -6.23
CA GLY A 146 -4.58 18.14 -6.17
C GLY A 146 -3.18 18.68 -6.48
N LEU A 147 -2.44 18.03 -7.39
CA LEU A 147 -1.08 18.41 -7.78
C LEU A 147 -0.94 18.81 -9.26
N THR A 148 -2.04 19.12 -9.92
CA THR A 148 -2.03 19.48 -11.34
C THR A 148 -1.24 20.75 -11.62
N ASP A 149 -1.37 21.76 -10.75
CA ASP A 149 -0.65 23.03 -10.81
C ASP A 149 0.86 22.91 -10.58
N LYS A 150 1.29 21.79 -9.98
CA LYS A 150 2.69 21.45 -9.66
C LYS A 150 3.29 20.39 -10.58
N ALA A 151 2.60 20.06 -11.69
CA ALA A 151 2.99 18.95 -12.56
C ALA A 151 4.43 19.04 -13.08
N ASP A 152 4.91 20.24 -13.34
CA ASP A 152 6.26 20.50 -13.87
C ASP A 152 7.29 20.83 -12.77
N ASP A 153 6.87 20.98 -11.49
CA ASP A 153 7.78 21.18 -10.36
C ASP A 153 8.65 19.94 -10.13
N ILE A 154 9.83 20.13 -9.55
CA ILE A 154 10.71 19.03 -9.13
C ILE A 154 10.10 18.32 -7.92
N ALA A 155 9.92 17.02 -8.00
CA ALA A 155 9.22 16.25 -6.96
C ALA A 155 9.87 16.38 -5.57
N GLY A 156 11.21 16.43 -5.51
CA GLY A 156 11.95 16.59 -4.26
C GLY A 156 11.81 17.97 -3.61
N SER A 157 11.33 19.01 -4.32
CA SER A 157 11.11 20.34 -3.78
C SER A 157 9.73 20.54 -3.16
N LEU A 158 8.82 19.57 -3.32
CA LEU A 158 7.48 19.65 -2.75
C LEU A 158 7.51 19.59 -1.22
N PRO A 159 6.56 20.23 -0.52
CA PRO A 159 6.29 19.97 0.89
C PRO A 159 6.02 18.48 1.15
N TYR A 160 6.35 18.00 2.35
CA TYR A 160 6.28 16.56 2.71
C TYR A 160 4.90 15.94 2.43
N GLY A 161 3.81 16.58 2.82
CA GLY A 161 2.46 16.10 2.56
C GLY A 161 2.14 15.96 1.06
N HIS A 162 2.62 16.88 0.22
CA HIS A 162 2.49 16.77 -1.24
C HIS A 162 3.35 15.63 -1.81
N GLN A 163 4.56 15.42 -1.29
CA GLN A 163 5.39 14.29 -1.69
C GLN A 163 4.68 12.96 -1.37
N ARG A 164 4.03 12.85 -0.20
CA ARG A 164 3.26 11.65 0.19
C ARG A 164 2.06 11.44 -0.74
N LYS A 165 1.30 12.50 -1.06
CA LYS A 165 0.20 12.43 -2.03
C LYS A 165 0.69 12.00 -3.41
N LEU A 166 1.83 12.51 -3.87
CA LEU A 166 2.46 12.11 -5.13
C LEU A 166 2.90 10.63 -5.11
N GLU A 167 3.45 10.15 -4.00
CA GLU A 167 3.83 8.73 -3.86
C GLU A 167 2.62 7.81 -4.00
N ILE A 168 1.49 8.16 -3.36
CA ILE A 168 0.23 7.42 -3.47
C ILE A 168 -0.31 7.51 -4.91
N ALA A 169 -0.32 8.69 -5.55
CA ALA A 169 -0.73 8.85 -6.94
C ALA A 169 0.11 7.98 -7.89
N ARG A 170 1.42 7.92 -7.67
CA ARG A 170 2.32 7.05 -8.43
C ARG A 170 2.01 5.56 -8.22
N ALA A 171 1.71 5.16 -6.99
CA ALA A 171 1.29 3.79 -6.70
C ALA A 171 -0.05 3.46 -7.39
N MET A 172 -1.01 4.37 -7.35
CA MET A 172 -2.31 4.23 -8.05
C MET A 172 -2.17 4.17 -9.57
N ALA A 173 -1.20 4.88 -10.14
CA ALA A 173 -0.94 4.87 -11.58
C ALA A 173 -0.51 3.50 -12.14
N THR A 174 -0.14 2.55 -11.27
CA THR A 174 0.07 1.15 -11.64
C THR A 174 -1.24 0.35 -11.70
N GLU A 175 -2.41 0.98 -11.45
CA GLU A 175 -3.75 0.35 -11.41
C GLU A 175 -3.80 -0.89 -10.50
N PRO A 176 -3.47 -0.75 -9.22
CA PRO A 176 -3.40 -1.89 -8.32
C PRO A 176 -4.81 -2.36 -7.93
N LYS A 177 -4.92 -3.66 -7.58
CA LYS A 177 -6.07 -4.23 -6.86
C LYS A 177 -5.92 -4.06 -5.35
N LEU A 178 -4.67 -4.10 -4.86
CA LEU A 178 -4.30 -3.94 -3.45
C LEU A 178 -3.23 -2.85 -3.32
N LEU A 179 -3.53 -1.84 -2.52
CA LEU A 179 -2.59 -0.79 -2.13
C LEU A 179 -2.14 -1.02 -0.68
N LEU A 180 -0.86 -1.21 -0.50
CA LEU A 180 -0.21 -1.32 0.81
C LEU A 180 0.31 0.06 1.22
N LEU A 181 -0.25 0.65 2.27
CA LEU A 181 0.19 1.93 2.83
C LEU A 181 1.02 1.69 4.09
N ASP A 182 2.29 2.05 4.04
CA ASP A 182 3.25 1.84 5.14
C ASP A 182 3.45 3.15 5.90
N GLU A 183 2.81 3.29 7.06
CA GLU A 183 2.80 4.46 7.94
C GLU A 183 2.61 5.79 7.17
N PRO A 184 1.47 5.93 6.44
CA PRO A 184 1.29 7.05 5.53
C PRO A 184 1.21 8.41 6.25
N ALA A 185 0.83 8.44 7.53
CA ALA A 185 0.73 9.67 8.34
C ALA A 185 2.00 9.96 9.16
N ALA A 186 3.06 9.13 9.04
CA ALA A 186 4.29 9.35 9.82
C ALA A 186 4.92 10.72 9.54
N GLY A 187 5.24 11.46 10.61
CA GLY A 187 5.87 12.77 10.52
C GLY A 187 4.93 13.93 10.15
N MET A 188 3.61 13.68 10.06
CA MET A 188 2.58 14.67 9.80
C MET A 188 2.03 15.24 11.10
N ASN A 189 1.66 16.53 11.08
CA ASN A 189 0.85 17.12 12.14
C ASN A 189 -0.62 16.64 12.04
N GLU A 190 -1.47 17.05 12.99
CA GLU A 190 -2.87 16.60 13.06
C GLU A 190 -3.69 17.04 11.83
N GLU A 191 -3.51 18.27 11.35
CA GLU A 191 -4.20 18.82 10.18
C GLU A 191 -3.79 18.07 8.90
N GLU A 192 -2.50 17.87 8.70
CA GLU A 192 -1.96 17.10 7.56
C GLU A 192 -2.43 15.64 7.58
N SER A 193 -2.49 15.02 8.78
CA SER A 193 -2.99 13.65 8.95
C SER A 193 -4.47 13.55 8.60
N LEU A 194 -5.27 14.54 8.99
CA LEU A 194 -6.69 14.61 8.66
C LEU A 194 -6.92 14.80 7.16
N ASP A 195 -6.13 15.65 6.53
CA ASP A 195 -6.13 15.83 5.07
C ASP A 195 -5.79 14.55 4.33
N LEU A 196 -4.78 13.81 4.82
CA LEU A 196 -4.42 12.51 4.26
C LEU A 196 -5.56 11.48 4.42
N VAL A 197 -6.21 11.44 5.58
CA VAL A 197 -7.36 10.57 5.84
C VAL A 197 -8.49 10.86 4.85
N ASN A 198 -8.84 12.12 4.68
CA ASN A 198 -9.90 12.53 3.74
C ASN A 198 -9.53 12.17 2.29
N PHE A 199 -8.27 12.39 1.93
CA PHE A 199 -7.75 12.01 0.63
C PHE A 199 -7.83 10.49 0.38
N VAL A 200 -7.38 9.66 1.33
CA VAL A 200 -7.43 8.18 1.19
C VAL A 200 -8.86 7.67 1.11
N LYS A 201 -9.79 8.24 1.90
CA LYS A 201 -11.23 7.93 1.81
C LYS A 201 -11.78 8.21 0.42
N LYS A 202 -11.52 9.41 -0.10
CA LYS A 202 -11.96 9.80 -1.44
C LYS A 202 -11.36 8.88 -2.50
N LEU A 203 -10.07 8.60 -2.42
CA LEU A 203 -9.38 7.69 -3.33
C LEU A 203 -10.04 6.31 -3.36
N HIS A 204 -10.39 5.76 -2.19
CA HIS A 204 -11.06 4.47 -2.06
C HIS A 204 -12.51 4.51 -2.59
N GLN A 205 -13.25 5.60 -2.38
CA GLN A 205 -14.61 5.76 -2.89
C GLN A 205 -14.64 5.86 -4.42
N ASP A 206 -13.69 6.61 -5.00
CA ASP A 206 -13.63 6.87 -6.44
C ASP A 206 -13.04 5.69 -7.23
N ASN A 207 -12.37 4.75 -6.57
CA ASN A 207 -11.69 3.63 -7.20
C ASN A 207 -12.04 2.28 -6.55
N PRO A 208 -12.17 1.18 -7.33
CA PRO A 208 -12.42 -0.16 -6.79
C PRO A 208 -11.14 -0.79 -6.22
N ILE A 209 -10.52 -0.13 -5.23
CA ILE A 209 -9.26 -0.56 -4.64
C ILE A 209 -9.46 -1.13 -3.23
N THR A 210 -8.64 -2.11 -2.87
CA THR A 210 -8.50 -2.63 -1.51
C THR A 210 -7.27 -2.01 -0.88
N ILE A 211 -7.34 -1.62 0.39
CA ILE A 211 -6.24 -0.98 1.10
C ILE A 211 -5.90 -1.81 2.35
N LEU A 212 -4.64 -2.16 2.51
CA LEU A 212 -4.09 -2.66 3.76
C LEU A 212 -3.05 -1.66 4.26
N MET A 213 -3.24 -1.13 5.47
CA MET A 213 -2.44 -0.05 6.01
C MET A 213 -1.72 -0.48 7.29
N ILE A 214 -0.42 -0.21 7.37
CA ILE A 214 0.31 -0.20 8.63
C ILE A 214 0.21 1.18 9.23
N GLU A 215 -0.24 1.29 10.46
CA GLU A 215 -0.26 2.53 11.23
C GLU A 215 -0.08 2.25 12.72
N HIS A 216 0.41 3.23 13.44
CA HIS A 216 0.50 3.24 14.90
C HIS A 216 -0.35 4.35 15.54
N HIS A 217 -0.80 5.31 14.74
CA HIS A 217 -1.71 6.37 15.18
C HIS A 217 -3.17 5.86 15.13
N MET A 218 -3.71 5.54 16.31
CA MET A 218 -5.07 4.97 16.43
C MET A 218 -6.16 5.90 15.89
N ASP A 219 -5.94 7.22 15.86
CA ASP A 219 -6.89 8.17 15.29
C ASP A 219 -7.02 8.02 13.77
N VAL A 220 -5.91 7.82 13.07
CA VAL A 220 -5.88 7.55 11.62
C VAL A 220 -6.57 6.21 11.32
N VAL A 221 -6.22 5.15 12.08
CA VAL A 221 -6.83 3.81 11.94
C VAL A 221 -8.33 3.88 12.15
N SER A 222 -8.80 4.55 13.22
CA SER A 222 -10.22 4.66 13.54
C SER A 222 -11.04 5.43 12.51
N ARG A 223 -10.40 6.36 11.83
CA ARG A 223 -11.07 7.15 10.79
C ARG A 223 -11.12 6.44 9.44
N LEU A 224 -10.13 5.57 9.14
CA LEU A 224 -9.99 4.92 7.83
C LEU A 224 -10.46 3.48 7.79
N CYS A 225 -10.13 2.69 8.83
CA CYS A 225 -10.30 1.25 8.81
C CYS A 225 -11.60 0.82 9.50
N GLU A 226 -12.30 -0.14 8.91
CA GLU A 226 -13.43 -0.81 9.57
C GLU A 226 -12.93 -2.01 10.40
N GLN A 227 -11.93 -2.71 9.88
CA GLN A 227 -11.32 -3.88 10.49
C GLN A 227 -9.82 -3.64 10.73
N CYS A 228 -9.31 -4.18 11.82
CA CYS A 228 -7.87 -4.17 12.07
C CYS A 228 -7.38 -5.48 12.70
N THR A 229 -6.13 -5.78 12.42
CA THR A 229 -5.37 -6.88 13.03
C THR A 229 -4.25 -6.28 13.86
N VAL A 230 -4.19 -6.66 15.14
CA VAL A 230 -3.13 -6.25 16.06
C VAL A 230 -2.07 -7.31 16.08
N LEU A 231 -0.84 -6.90 15.84
CA LEU A 231 0.33 -7.75 15.88
C LEU A 231 1.17 -7.42 17.12
N ASP A 232 1.64 -8.46 17.81
CA ASP A 232 2.62 -8.34 18.88
C ASP A 232 3.61 -9.49 18.79
N PHE A 233 4.91 -9.20 18.82
CA PHE A 233 6.02 -10.16 18.66
C PHE A 233 5.78 -11.22 17.56
N GLY A 234 5.32 -10.80 16.39
CA GLY A 234 5.08 -11.67 15.23
C GLY A 234 3.78 -12.48 15.26
N LYS A 235 2.96 -12.35 16.31
CA LYS A 235 1.69 -13.07 16.50
C LYS A 235 0.50 -12.13 16.44
N THR A 236 -0.63 -12.64 15.98
CA THR A 236 -1.91 -11.93 16.10
C THR A 236 -2.32 -11.88 17.57
N LEU A 237 -2.40 -10.66 18.13
CA LEU A 237 -2.89 -10.41 19.47
C LEU A 237 -4.42 -10.28 19.49
N ALA A 238 -4.97 -9.56 18.54
CA ALA A 238 -6.41 -9.37 18.37
C ALA A 238 -6.75 -9.09 16.92
N GLN A 239 -7.99 -9.40 16.51
CA GLN A 239 -8.53 -9.10 15.19
C GLN A 239 -10.02 -8.81 15.32
N GLY A 240 -10.51 -7.78 14.64
CA GLY A 240 -11.91 -7.38 14.66
C GLY A 240 -12.12 -5.95 14.21
N THR A 241 -13.27 -5.39 14.52
CA THR A 241 -13.54 -3.97 14.30
C THR A 241 -12.59 -3.11 15.14
N VAL A 242 -12.32 -1.90 14.68
CA VAL A 242 -11.43 -0.97 15.41
C VAL A 242 -11.95 -0.71 16.83
N GLU A 243 -13.29 -0.65 17.01
CA GLU A 243 -13.92 -0.44 18.32
C GLU A 243 -13.74 -1.64 19.27
N GLU A 244 -13.80 -2.87 18.76
CA GLU A 244 -13.54 -4.08 19.54
C GLU A 244 -12.09 -4.16 19.99
N VAL A 245 -11.19 -3.88 19.05
CA VAL A 245 -9.75 -3.90 19.30
C VAL A 245 -9.32 -2.86 20.33
N LYS A 246 -9.87 -1.64 20.28
CA LYS A 246 -9.61 -0.57 21.26
C LYS A 246 -10.01 -0.95 22.69
N LYS A 247 -11.03 -1.79 22.84
CA LYS A 247 -11.52 -2.25 24.15
C LYS A 247 -10.83 -3.51 24.67
N ASN A 248 -9.98 -4.13 23.87
CA ASN A 248 -9.29 -5.35 24.25
C ASN A 248 -8.16 -5.04 25.24
N GLU A 249 -8.26 -5.59 26.45
CA GLU A 249 -7.29 -5.35 27.53
C GLU A 249 -5.86 -5.74 27.16
N ALA A 250 -5.68 -6.84 26.41
CA ALA A 250 -4.36 -7.27 25.96
C ALA A 250 -3.75 -6.28 24.97
N VAL A 251 -4.58 -5.68 24.10
CA VAL A 251 -4.12 -4.63 23.15
C VAL A 251 -3.71 -3.38 23.92
N VAL A 252 -4.55 -2.93 24.87
CA VAL A 252 -4.25 -1.77 25.70
C VAL A 252 -2.94 -1.98 26.47
N ALA A 253 -2.74 -3.17 27.06
CA ALA A 253 -1.52 -3.51 27.79
C ALA A 253 -0.28 -3.52 26.88
N ALA A 254 -0.39 -4.04 25.64
CA ALA A 254 0.72 -4.07 24.68
C ALA A 254 1.17 -2.67 24.23
N TYR A 255 0.24 -1.72 24.15
CA TYR A 255 0.56 -0.33 23.83
C TYR A 255 1.10 0.46 25.03
N LEU A 256 0.58 0.21 26.25
CA LEU A 256 1.06 0.87 27.48
C LEU A 256 2.36 0.26 28.00
N GLY A 257 2.61 -1.04 27.75
CA GLY A 257 3.83 -1.73 28.19
C GLY A 257 5.08 -1.41 27.37
N GLY A 258 4.95 -0.71 26.25
CA GLY A 258 6.07 -0.26 25.42
C GLY A 258 6.66 1.11 25.81
N GLU A 259 6.13 1.76 26.82
CA GLU A 259 6.59 3.07 27.36
C GLU A 259 7.38 2.95 28.68
N LEU A 260 7.92 1.76 29.01
CA LEU A 260 8.80 1.58 30.17
C LEU A 260 10.24 1.28 29.76
#